data_ef5d085ac476d8f47a38fedd9a635867
#
_entry.id   ef5d085ac476d8f47a38fedd9a635867
#
_cell.length_a   1.000
_cell.length_b   1.000
_cell.length_c   1.000
_cell.angle_alpha   90.00
_cell.angle_beta   90.00
_cell.angle_gamma   90.00
#
_symmetry.space_group_name_H-M   'P 1'
#
loop_
_entity.id
_entity.type
_entity.pdbx_description
1 polymer ?
#
loop_
_entity_poly.entity_id
_entity_poly.type
_entity_poly.pdbx_seq_one_letter_code
_entity_poly.pdbx_strand_id
1 'polypeptide(L)' 'MESNNSYGIVTGPDNIYTDVSRTLKGAKRYATNHSFDKVGIRYNSGYVCKVVAIKINNKWKGI' A
#
# COMPACT_ATOMS: atom_id res chain seq x y z
N MET A 1 -16.95 -12.32 8.28
CA MET A 1 -16.23 -11.43 9.20
C MET A 1 -15.44 -10.42 8.39
N GLU A 2 -15.62 -9.17 8.72
CA GLU A 2 -14.91 -8.12 8.00
C GLU A 2 -13.47 -7.99 8.48
N SER A 3 -12.60 -7.77 7.53
CA SER A 3 -11.21 -7.47 7.82
C SER A 3 -11.07 -5.97 8.09
N ASN A 4 -10.38 -5.61 9.15
CA ASN A 4 -10.04 -4.21 9.42
C ASN A 4 -8.71 -3.79 8.78
N ASN A 5 -8.28 -4.56 7.80
CA ASN A 5 -7.06 -4.24 7.08
C ASN A 5 -7.27 -3.01 6.22
N SER A 6 -6.23 -2.21 6.12
CA SER A 6 -6.22 -1.08 5.21
C SER A 6 -4.99 -1.15 4.31
N TYR A 7 -5.06 -0.47 3.20
CA TYR A 7 -3.97 -0.41 2.24
C TYR A 7 -3.55 1.04 2.05
N GLY A 8 -2.30 1.25 1.80
CA GLY A 8 -1.80 2.60 1.62
C GLY A 8 -0.47 2.60 0.90
N ILE A 9 0.11 3.78 0.83
CA ILE A 9 1.41 3.97 0.20
C ILE A 9 2.52 3.83 1.23
N VAL A 10 3.66 3.34 0.77
CA VAL A 10 4.88 3.26 1.58
C VAL A 10 5.92 4.17 0.93
N THR A 11 6.43 5.12 1.69
CA THR A 11 7.32 6.15 1.14
C THR A 11 8.60 6.27 1.95
N GLY A 12 9.62 6.77 1.27
CA GLY A 12 10.88 7.14 1.89
C GLY A 12 11.76 5.97 2.30
N PRO A 13 12.99 6.27 2.73
CA PRO A 13 13.91 5.23 3.18
C PRO A 13 13.47 4.56 4.47
N ASP A 14 12.61 5.21 5.25
CA ASP A 14 12.11 4.67 6.51
C ASP A 14 10.83 3.83 6.34
N ASN A 15 10.39 3.63 5.11
CA ASN A 15 9.18 2.85 4.81
C ASN A 15 7.96 3.35 5.58
N ILE A 16 7.71 4.64 5.51
CA ILE A 16 6.58 5.26 6.20
C ILE A 16 5.28 4.89 5.49
N TYR A 17 4.36 4.29 6.24
CA TYR A 17 3.06 3.87 5.73
C TYR A 17 2.01 4.97 5.93
N THR A 18 1.22 5.22 4.91
CA THR A 18 0.09 6.16 4.98
C THR A 18 -1.16 5.48 4.46
N ASP A 19 -2.20 5.41 5.28
CA ASP A 19 -3.49 4.82 4.87
C ASP A 19 -4.09 5.60 3.71
N VAL A 20 -4.56 4.86 2.70
CA VAL A 20 -5.18 5.45 1.53
C VAL A 20 -6.55 4.83 1.25
N SER A 21 -6.66 3.52 1.34
CA SER A 21 -7.85 2.81 0.89
C SER A 21 -8.05 1.55 1.70
N ARG A 22 -9.25 1.00 1.67
CA ARG A 22 -9.54 -0.30 2.25
C ARG A 22 -9.29 -1.44 1.27
N THR A 23 -8.97 -1.13 0.02
CA THR A 23 -8.71 -2.14 -0.99
C THR A 23 -7.34 -1.95 -1.60
N LEU A 24 -6.72 -3.06 -2.00
CA LEU A 24 -5.43 -3.01 -2.67
C LEU A 24 -5.53 -2.26 -3.98
N LYS A 25 -6.61 -2.49 -4.73
CA LYS A 25 -6.83 -1.81 -6.00
C LYS A 25 -6.88 -0.29 -5.83
N GLY A 26 -7.59 0.19 -4.80
CA GLY A 26 -7.70 1.62 -4.52
C GLY A 26 -6.35 2.21 -4.15
N ALA A 27 -5.56 1.51 -3.35
CA ALA A 27 -4.23 1.97 -2.96
C ALA A 27 -3.29 2.04 -4.17
N LYS A 28 -3.33 1.04 -5.04
CA LYS A 28 -2.52 1.05 -6.27
C LYS A 28 -2.90 2.22 -7.17
N ARG A 29 -4.19 2.49 -7.30
CA ARG A 29 -4.67 3.61 -8.11
C ARG A 29 -4.18 4.94 -7.56
N TYR A 30 -4.28 5.12 -6.25
CA TYR A 30 -3.78 6.33 -5.59
C TYR A 30 -2.28 6.49 -5.83
N ALA A 31 -1.52 5.42 -5.63
CA ALA A 31 -0.08 5.46 -5.82
C ALA A 31 0.29 5.81 -7.27
N THR A 32 -0.43 5.24 -8.23
CA THR A 32 -0.20 5.55 -9.64
C THR A 32 -0.45 7.03 -9.94
N ASN A 33 -1.55 7.57 -9.41
CA ASN A 33 -1.92 8.97 -9.66
C ASN A 33 -0.97 9.97 -9.00
N HIS A 34 -0.27 9.56 -7.95
CA HIS A 34 0.63 10.42 -7.19
C HIS A 34 2.10 10.02 -7.34
N SER A 35 2.40 9.16 -8.31
CA SER A 35 3.77 8.74 -8.61
C SER A 35 4.49 8.02 -7.47
N PHE A 36 3.75 7.29 -6.67
CA PHE A 36 4.33 6.38 -5.69
C PHE A 36 4.49 4.99 -6.29
N ASP A 37 5.46 4.24 -5.81
CA ASP A 37 5.79 2.93 -6.38
C ASP A 37 5.69 1.77 -5.40
N LYS A 38 5.25 2.02 -4.17
CA LYS A 38 5.10 0.98 -3.17
C LYS A 38 3.74 1.09 -2.49
N VAL A 39 3.09 -0.05 -2.34
CA VAL A 39 1.82 -0.15 -1.64
C VAL A 39 1.96 -1.18 -0.54
N GLY A 40 1.46 -0.84 0.64
CA GLY A 40 1.51 -1.72 1.79
C GLY A 40 0.14 -2.00 2.37
N ILE A 41 0.12 -2.92 3.31
CA ILE A 41 -1.07 -3.28 4.07
C ILE A 41 -0.81 -3.03 5.56
N ARG A 42 -1.83 -2.56 6.26
CA ARG A 42 -1.82 -2.46 7.71
C ARG A 42 -2.92 -3.37 8.25
N TYR A 43 -2.52 -4.30 9.09
CA TYR A 43 -3.44 -5.34 9.59
C TYR A 43 -4.21 -4.85 10.81
N ASN A 44 -5.54 -4.98 10.75
CA ASN A 44 -6.45 -4.75 11.89
C ASN A 44 -6.21 -3.42 12.61
N SER A 45 -5.90 -2.38 11.87
CA SER A 45 -5.60 -1.06 12.41
C SER A 45 -4.44 -1.05 13.43
N GLY A 46 -3.61 -2.08 13.38
CA GLY A 46 -2.44 -2.20 14.27
C GLY A 46 -1.24 -1.44 13.74
N TYR A 47 -0.09 -1.73 14.32
CA TYR A 47 1.16 -1.08 13.96
C TYR A 47 1.96 -1.84 12.91
N VAL A 48 1.54 -3.06 12.59
CA VAL A 48 2.28 -3.89 11.65
C VAL A 48 1.88 -3.51 10.23
N CYS A 49 2.86 -3.03 9.49
CA CYS A 49 2.69 -2.67 8.09
C CYS A 49 3.64 -3.50 7.25
N LYS A 50 3.18 -3.92 6.08
CA LYS A 50 3.99 -4.75 5.19
C LYS A 50 3.79 -4.29 3.76
N VAL A 51 4.88 -4.21 2.99
CA VAL A 51 4.78 -3.93 1.56
C VAL A 51 4.20 -5.15 0.87
N VAL A 52 3.14 -4.95 0.09
CA VAL A 52 2.45 -6.06 -0.60
C VAL A 52 2.56 -5.96 -2.11
N ALA A 53 2.92 -4.80 -2.64
CA ALA A 53 3.09 -4.62 -4.08
C ALA A 53 4.09 -3.51 -4.36
N ILE A 54 4.86 -3.68 -5.41
CA ILE A 54 5.77 -2.64 -5.90
C ILE A 54 5.53 -2.44 -7.38
N LYS A 55 5.80 -1.22 -7.84
CA LYS A 55 5.65 -0.87 -9.25
C LYS A 55 7.01 -0.85 -9.90
N ILE A 56 7.19 -1.69 -10.92
CA ILE A 56 8.42 -1.79 -11.68
C ILE A 56 8.06 -1.67 -13.15
N ASN A 57 8.71 -0.75 -13.86
CA ASN A 57 8.46 -0.52 -15.29
C ASN A 57 6.98 -0.28 -15.59
N ASN A 58 6.34 0.54 -14.75
CA ASN A 58 4.92 0.89 -14.86
C ASN A 58 3.97 -0.28 -14.65
N LYS A 59 4.45 -1.35 -14.01
CA LYS A 59 3.60 -2.51 -13.72
C LYS A 59 3.68 -2.88 -12.26
N TRP A 60 2.54 -3.15 -11.66
CA TRP A 60 2.46 -3.60 -10.29
C TRP A 60 2.80 -5.07 -10.19
N LYS A 61 3.66 -5.41 -9.24
CA LYS A 61 4.02 -6.79 -8.93
C LYS A 61 3.73 -7.07 -7.46
N GLY A 62 3.08 -8.20 -7.21
CA GLY A 62 2.89 -8.67 -5.85
C GLY A 62 4.20 -9.16 -5.23
N ILE A 63 4.27 -9.04 -3.95
CA ILE A 63 5.40 -9.54 -3.18
C ILE A 63 4.98 -10.79 -2.41
#